data_7a864d8b6da0d64fe0760b7fccbd6ddd
#
_entry.id   7a864d8b6da0d64fe0760b7fccbd6ddd
#
_cell.length_a   1.000
_cell.length_b   1.000
_cell.length_c   1.000
_cell.angle_alpha   90.00
_cell.angle_beta   90.00
_cell.angle_gamma   90.00
#
_symmetry.space_group_name_H-M   'P 1'
#
loop_
_entity.id
_entity.type
_entity.pdbx_description
1 polymer ?
#
loop_
_entity_poly.entity_id
_entity_poly.type
_entity_poly.pdbx_seq_one_letter_code
_entity_poly.pdbx_strand_id
1 'polypeptide(L)'
;MNKQLTIKPGEIIVVKLGGSIFDNKDTTIEDVVSLQKQDKPLVLVHGGANIVTKWLNQNNAKTDFFQGERITDRAALEMVTAVLGGLVNKEIVAAINTGGGRAVGISGVDGSLIQGRIRDKNMGYVGNVVKVDQSLLTVLLESGFVPVIAPVSLHAFDRPEASPLLLNINGDTIAAEIAAAIGADKLILLTDVNGIHDESSRLLPCLSPTEAEALLASGVASGGMIPKVKACLRAVSSTATTCVIIDGRRKHALLDEVTAGGSGTTIKNTG
;
A
#
# COMPACT_ATOMS: atom_id res chain seq x y z
N MET A 1 -1.58 -10.88 30.22
CA MET A 1 -0.21 -10.42 29.93
C MET A 1 -0.04 -10.38 28.42
N ASN A 2 0.19 -9.22 27.83
CA ASN A 2 0.47 -9.13 26.39
C ASN A 2 1.85 -9.74 26.13
N LYS A 3 1.89 -10.79 25.31
CA LYS A 3 3.12 -11.39 24.83
C LYS A 3 3.79 -10.38 23.91
N GLN A 4 4.94 -9.84 24.28
CA GLN A 4 5.73 -9.00 23.40
C GLN A 4 6.32 -9.89 22.31
N LEU A 5 6.03 -9.56 21.04
CA LEU A 5 6.57 -10.31 19.90
C LEU A 5 8.00 -9.83 19.63
N THR A 6 8.93 -10.76 19.49
CA THR A 6 10.25 -10.45 18.95
C THR A 6 10.18 -10.59 17.44
N ILE A 7 10.13 -9.47 16.73
CA ILE A 7 10.03 -9.45 15.27
C ILE A 7 11.44 -9.38 14.69
N LYS A 8 11.73 -10.30 13.78
CA LYS A 8 13.00 -10.31 13.04
C LYS A 8 12.80 -9.68 11.65
N PRO A 9 13.82 -8.98 11.14
CA PRO A 9 13.84 -8.65 9.72
C PRO A 9 13.63 -9.91 8.87
N GLY A 10 12.83 -9.81 7.80
CA GLY A 10 12.50 -10.95 6.96
C GLY A 10 11.33 -11.82 7.47
N GLU A 11 10.56 -11.35 8.46
CA GLU A 11 9.31 -12.01 8.89
C GLU A 11 8.07 -11.15 8.62
N ILE A 12 8.26 -9.84 8.38
CA ILE A 12 7.17 -8.88 8.22
C ILE A 12 6.57 -8.96 6.83
N ILE A 13 5.25 -9.00 6.76
CA ILE A 13 4.50 -8.94 5.51
C ILE A 13 3.83 -7.58 5.39
N VAL A 14 4.13 -6.85 4.32
CA VAL A 14 3.42 -5.62 3.97
C VAL A 14 2.33 -5.95 2.96
N VAL A 15 1.11 -5.56 3.25
CA VAL A 15 -0.04 -5.81 2.37
C VAL A 15 -0.63 -4.48 1.93
N LYS A 16 -0.66 -4.25 0.63
CA LYS A 16 -1.38 -3.11 0.08
C LYS A 16 -2.78 -3.54 -0.32
N LEU A 17 -3.75 -2.91 0.29
CA LEU A 17 -5.17 -3.16 0.07
C LEU A 17 -5.69 -2.30 -1.09
N GLY A 18 -6.25 -2.93 -2.12
CA GLY A 18 -6.90 -2.27 -3.27
C GLY A 18 -8.24 -1.61 -2.92
N GLY A 19 -8.94 -1.12 -3.93
CA GLY A 19 -10.19 -0.35 -3.73
C GLY A 19 -11.45 -1.17 -3.41
N SER A 20 -11.39 -2.50 -3.45
CA SER A 20 -12.54 -3.40 -3.30
C SER A 20 -12.75 -3.98 -1.90
N ILE A 21 -12.01 -3.51 -0.90
CA ILE A 21 -11.99 -4.08 0.47
C ILE A 21 -13.36 -4.10 1.17
N PHE A 22 -14.29 -3.31 0.71
CA PHE A 22 -15.65 -3.22 1.28
C PHE A 22 -16.72 -3.89 0.41
N ASP A 23 -16.32 -4.71 -0.57
CA ASP A 23 -17.27 -5.54 -1.29
C ASP A 23 -17.73 -6.70 -0.39
N ASN A 24 -19.04 -7.00 -0.38
CA ASN A 24 -19.64 -8.03 0.48
C ASN A 24 -19.08 -9.46 0.31
N LYS A 25 -18.20 -9.67 -0.65
CA LYS A 25 -17.52 -10.96 -0.91
C LYS A 25 -16.05 -10.97 -0.52
N ASP A 26 -15.51 -9.85 -0.05
CA ASP A 26 -14.10 -9.70 0.30
C ASP A 26 -13.81 -10.37 1.65
N THR A 27 -12.88 -11.31 1.66
CA THR A 27 -12.44 -12.03 2.87
C THR A 27 -11.11 -11.50 3.41
N THR A 28 -10.59 -10.41 2.86
CA THR A 28 -9.26 -9.87 3.22
C THR A 28 -9.15 -9.56 4.72
N ILE A 29 -10.21 -9.02 5.32
CA ILE A 29 -10.23 -8.73 6.78
C ILE A 29 -10.17 -10.02 7.60
N GLU A 30 -10.90 -11.06 7.20
CA GLU A 30 -10.86 -12.37 7.83
C GLU A 30 -9.46 -12.99 7.74
N ASP A 31 -8.81 -12.87 6.57
CA ASP A 31 -7.46 -13.36 6.33
C ASP A 31 -6.44 -12.61 7.21
N VAL A 32 -6.53 -11.28 7.31
CA VAL A 32 -5.69 -10.47 8.19
C VAL A 32 -5.81 -10.92 9.64
N VAL A 33 -7.04 -11.10 10.14
CA VAL A 33 -7.29 -11.57 11.51
C VAL A 33 -6.75 -12.98 11.72
N SER A 34 -6.93 -13.87 10.74
CA SER A 34 -6.42 -15.24 10.79
C SER A 34 -4.89 -15.27 10.84
N LEU A 35 -4.22 -14.50 10.00
CA LEU A 35 -2.76 -14.40 9.97
C LEU A 35 -2.20 -13.77 11.26
N GLN A 36 -2.85 -12.73 11.80
CA GLN A 36 -2.46 -12.14 13.08
C GLN A 36 -2.57 -13.15 14.24
N LYS A 37 -3.62 -13.98 14.26
CA LYS A 37 -3.78 -15.06 15.26
C LYS A 37 -2.69 -16.15 15.14
N GLN A 38 -2.02 -16.25 14.00
CA GLN A 38 -0.87 -17.11 13.76
C GLN A 38 0.47 -16.41 14.06
N ASP A 39 0.44 -15.30 14.80
CA ASP A 39 1.60 -14.48 15.15
C ASP A 39 2.38 -13.95 13.91
N LYS A 40 1.73 -13.81 12.73
CA LYS A 40 2.32 -13.19 11.55
C LYS A 40 2.33 -11.68 11.68
N PRO A 41 3.50 -11.00 11.66
CA PRO A 41 3.57 -9.55 11.72
C PRO A 41 3.15 -8.94 10.39
N LEU A 42 2.04 -8.20 10.41
CA LEU A 42 1.43 -7.58 9.23
C LEU A 42 1.45 -6.06 9.33
N VAL A 43 1.76 -5.40 8.22
CA VAL A 43 1.54 -3.95 8.02
C VAL A 43 0.58 -3.80 6.84
N LEU A 44 -0.51 -3.07 7.03
CA LEU A 44 -1.47 -2.81 5.96
C LEU A 44 -1.32 -1.38 5.45
N VAL A 45 -1.32 -1.21 4.13
CA VAL A 45 -1.44 0.10 3.48
C VAL A 45 -2.68 0.07 2.62
N HIS A 46 -3.62 0.98 2.84
CA HIS A 46 -4.86 0.97 2.07
C HIS A 46 -4.90 2.05 0.99
N GLY A 47 -5.74 1.83 -0.01
CA GLY A 47 -6.15 2.82 -1.00
C GLY A 47 -7.51 3.44 -0.66
N GLY A 48 -8.31 3.74 -1.68
CA GLY A 48 -9.66 4.30 -1.54
C GLY A 48 -9.95 5.43 -2.53
N ALA A 49 -9.25 5.45 -3.66
CA ALA A 49 -9.42 6.49 -4.70
C ALA A 49 -10.88 6.63 -5.16
N ASN A 50 -11.62 5.52 -5.27
CA ASN A 50 -13.04 5.53 -5.66
C ASN A 50 -13.92 6.24 -4.63
N ILE A 51 -13.64 6.05 -3.34
CA ILE A 51 -14.37 6.69 -2.24
C ILE A 51 -14.07 8.19 -2.25
N VAL A 52 -12.80 8.57 -2.39
CA VAL A 52 -12.41 9.98 -2.54
C VAL A 52 -13.10 10.62 -3.75
N THR A 53 -13.14 9.95 -4.92
CA THR A 53 -13.84 10.46 -6.10
C THR A 53 -15.32 10.68 -5.83
N LYS A 54 -15.98 9.72 -5.17
CA LYS A 54 -17.39 9.86 -4.77
C LYS A 54 -17.62 11.09 -3.90
N TRP A 55 -16.78 11.30 -2.89
CA TRP A 55 -16.89 12.44 -1.97
C TRP A 55 -16.59 13.77 -2.67
N LEU A 56 -15.59 13.85 -3.55
CA LEU A 56 -15.31 15.03 -4.35
C LEU A 56 -16.50 15.39 -5.23
N ASN A 57 -17.07 14.42 -5.95
CA ASN A 57 -18.24 14.64 -6.81
C ASN A 57 -19.46 15.14 -6.01
N GLN A 58 -19.70 14.61 -4.81
CA GLN A 58 -20.78 15.06 -3.91
C GLN A 58 -20.59 16.51 -3.44
N ASN A 59 -19.35 16.98 -3.40
CA ASN A 59 -19.00 18.36 -3.03
C ASN A 59 -18.74 19.26 -4.26
N ASN A 60 -19.20 18.84 -5.47
CA ASN A 60 -19.02 19.59 -6.72
C ASN A 60 -17.55 19.90 -7.06
N ALA A 61 -16.59 19.16 -6.52
CA ALA A 61 -15.18 19.28 -6.82
C ALA A 61 -14.82 18.28 -7.90
N LYS A 62 -14.24 18.77 -9.00
CA LYS A 62 -13.70 17.91 -10.07
C LYS A 62 -12.25 17.59 -9.79
N THR A 63 -11.82 16.43 -10.23
CA THR A 63 -10.43 16.00 -10.13
C THR A 63 -10.07 15.16 -11.35
N ASP A 64 -8.87 15.39 -11.84
CA ASP A 64 -8.32 14.67 -12.98
C ASP A 64 -7.30 13.63 -12.50
N PHE A 65 -7.01 12.69 -13.39
CA PHE A 65 -6.01 11.65 -13.17
C PHE A 65 -4.94 11.72 -14.26
N PHE A 66 -3.72 11.52 -13.87
CA PHE A 66 -2.59 11.37 -14.78
C PHE A 66 -1.84 10.08 -14.44
N GLN A 67 -1.69 9.18 -15.42
CA GLN A 67 -1.05 7.87 -15.25
C GLN A 67 -1.58 7.05 -14.04
N GLY A 68 -2.89 7.11 -13.80
CA GLY A 68 -3.55 6.38 -12.71
C GLY A 68 -3.46 7.04 -11.33
N GLU A 69 -2.83 8.22 -11.21
CA GLU A 69 -2.73 8.98 -9.98
C GLU A 69 -3.54 10.27 -10.06
N ARG A 70 -4.18 10.64 -8.95
CA ARG A 70 -5.04 11.83 -8.85
C ARG A 70 -4.19 13.11 -8.82
N ILE A 71 -4.46 14.04 -9.74
CA ILE A 71 -3.99 15.43 -9.61
C ILE A 71 -4.64 16.00 -8.35
N THR A 72 -3.83 16.48 -7.42
CA THR A 72 -4.28 16.82 -6.08
C THR A 72 -4.03 18.29 -5.80
N ASP A 73 -5.04 19.14 -6.00
CA ASP A 73 -5.04 20.51 -5.54
C ASP A 73 -5.33 20.58 -4.03
N ARG A 74 -5.48 21.79 -3.47
CA ARG A 74 -5.70 21.96 -2.04
C ARG A 74 -7.00 21.34 -1.57
N ALA A 75 -8.09 21.53 -2.30
CA ALA A 75 -9.40 20.97 -1.93
C ALA A 75 -9.39 19.43 -2.04
N ALA A 76 -8.77 18.90 -3.08
CA ALA A 76 -8.58 17.46 -3.21
C ALA A 76 -7.69 16.89 -2.11
N LEU A 77 -6.63 17.60 -1.66
CA LEU A 77 -5.78 17.14 -0.55
C LEU A 77 -6.56 17.09 0.77
N GLU A 78 -7.36 18.10 1.07
CA GLU A 78 -8.23 18.12 2.25
C GLU A 78 -9.21 16.95 2.23
N MET A 79 -9.84 16.68 1.08
CA MET A 79 -10.75 15.55 0.91
C MET A 79 -10.03 14.20 1.03
N VAL A 80 -8.87 14.04 0.39
CA VAL A 80 -8.02 12.83 0.52
C VAL A 80 -7.68 12.58 1.98
N THR A 81 -7.26 13.61 2.70
CA THR A 81 -6.89 13.51 4.12
C THR A 81 -8.08 13.08 4.98
N ALA A 82 -9.24 13.72 4.83
CA ALA A 82 -10.44 13.40 5.58
C ALA A 82 -10.97 11.99 5.28
N VAL A 83 -11.05 11.64 3.99
CA VAL A 83 -11.63 10.37 3.56
C VAL A 83 -10.68 9.20 3.82
N LEU A 84 -9.40 9.31 3.41
CA LEU A 84 -8.47 8.19 3.59
C LEU A 84 -7.95 8.10 5.04
N GLY A 85 -7.51 9.23 5.64
CA GLY A 85 -7.00 9.24 7.02
C GLY A 85 -8.08 9.05 8.09
N GLY A 86 -9.28 9.54 7.81
CA GLY A 86 -10.43 9.46 8.72
C GLY A 86 -11.35 8.27 8.43
N LEU A 87 -12.18 8.36 7.39
CA LEU A 87 -13.26 7.42 7.14
C LEU A 87 -12.73 6.02 6.81
N VAL A 88 -12.03 5.85 5.68
CA VAL A 88 -11.61 4.53 5.18
C VAL A 88 -10.68 3.82 6.17
N ASN A 89 -9.71 4.56 6.71
CA ASN A 89 -8.78 4.01 7.70
C ASN A 89 -9.52 3.45 8.93
N LYS A 90 -10.48 4.21 9.46
CA LYS A 90 -11.21 3.80 10.68
C LYS A 90 -12.21 2.68 10.41
N GLU A 91 -12.80 2.60 9.23
CA GLU A 91 -13.65 1.46 8.84
C GLU A 91 -12.84 0.15 8.76
N ILE A 92 -11.64 0.17 8.17
CA ILE A 92 -10.75 -1.01 8.14
C ILE A 92 -10.37 -1.43 9.56
N VAL A 93 -9.93 -0.48 10.39
CA VAL A 93 -9.53 -0.76 11.78
C VAL A 93 -10.71 -1.33 12.58
N ALA A 94 -11.89 -0.75 12.43
CA ALA A 94 -13.10 -1.23 13.10
C ALA A 94 -13.45 -2.67 12.67
N ALA A 95 -13.37 -2.96 11.36
CA ALA A 95 -13.64 -4.30 10.84
C ALA A 95 -12.66 -5.36 11.39
N ILE A 96 -11.36 -5.06 11.40
CA ILE A 96 -10.34 -5.97 11.96
C ILE A 96 -10.59 -6.20 13.46
N ASN A 97 -10.82 -5.13 14.24
CA ASN A 97 -11.02 -5.25 15.68
C ASN A 97 -12.33 -5.98 16.03
N THR A 98 -13.42 -5.74 15.26
CA THR A 98 -14.69 -6.47 15.41
C THR A 98 -14.53 -7.95 15.07
N GLY A 99 -13.67 -8.30 14.08
CA GLY A 99 -13.33 -9.68 13.74
C GLY A 99 -12.42 -10.38 14.77
N GLY A 100 -12.07 -9.71 15.85
CA GLY A 100 -11.23 -10.23 16.92
C GLY A 100 -9.73 -10.09 16.69
N GLY A 101 -9.34 -9.25 15.73
CA GLY A 101 -7.97 -8.80 15.55
C GLY A 101 -7.63 -7.61 16.45
N ARG A 102 -6.40 -7.09 16.32
CA ARG A 102 -5.88 -5.92 17.04
C ARG A 102 -5.22 -4.99 16.04
N ALA A 103 -5.91 -3.97 15.57
CA ALA A 103 -5.41 -3.02 14.60
C ALA A 103 -5.34 -1.60 15.15
N VAL A 104 -4.38 -0.82 14.66
CA VAL A 104 -4.23 0.61 14.93
C VAL A 104 -4.14 1.35 13.59
N GLY A 105 -5.03 2.32 13.39
CA GLY A 105 -5.05 3.15 12.20
C GLY A 105 -4.20 4.40 12.36
N ILE A 106 -3.27 4.55 11.45
CA ILE A 106 -2.32 5.68 11.34
C ILE A 106 -2.22 6.15 9.88
N SER A 107 -1.48 7.19 9.67
CA SER A 107 -1.06 7.68 8.34
C SER A 107 0.46 7.87 8.33
N GLY A 108 1.02 8.27 7.21
CA GLY A 108 2.43 8.64 7.14
C GLY A 108 2.79 9.88 7.97
N VAL A 109 1.79 10.61 8.48
CA VAL A 109 1.97 11.79 9.34
C VAL A 109 2.34 11.38 10.77
N ASP A 110 1.72 10.30 11.26
CA ASP A 110 1.82 9.87 12.65
C ASP A 110 3.23 9.41 12.97
N GLY A 111 3.80 9.95 14.04
CA GLY A 111 5.20 9.71 14.41
C GLY A 111 6.22 10.11 13.34
N SER A 112 5.85 10.98 12.39
CA SER A 112 6.69 11.32 11.22
C SER A 112 7.10 10.11 10.39
N LEU A 113 6.24 9.09 10.35
CA LEU A 113 6.50 7.81 9.68
C LEU A 113 6.97 7.99 8.23
N ILE A 114 6.32 8.91 7.48
CA ILE A 114 6.66 9.16 6.08
C ILE A 114 6.79 10.66 5.82
N GLN A 115 7.93 11.05 5.28
CA GLN A 115 8.16 12.39 4.74
C GLN A 115 8.24 12.31 3.22
N GLY A 116 7.57 13.22 2.54
CA GLY A 116 7.56 13.34 1.08
C GLY A 116 7.93 14.73 0.60
N ARG A 117 8.25 14.82 -0.69
CA ARG A 117 8.37 16.08 -1.42
C ARG A 117 7.46 16.08 -2.62
N ILE A 118 6.96 17.25 -3.02
CA ILE A 118 6.17 17.39 -4.24
C ILE A 118 6.98 16.83 -5.41
N ARG A 119 6.34 15.91 -6.15
CA ARG A 119 6.96 15.21 -7.27
C ARG A 119 7.01 16.06 -8.53
N ASP A 120 5.88 16.68 -8.85
CA ASP A 120 5.67 17.47 -10.05
C ASP A 120 4.63 18.56 -9.75
N LYS A 121 4.94 19.80 -10.10
CA LYS A 121 4.03 20.95 -9.87
C LYS A 121 2.69 20.78 -10.61
N ASN A 122 2.68 20.09 -11.74
CA ASN A 122 1.45 19.83 -12.51
C ASN A 122 0.54 18.80 -11.84
N MET A 123 1.08 18.00 -10.92
CA MET A 123 0.31 17.04 -10.11
C MET A 123 -0.22 17.66 -8.81
N GLY A 124 0.10 18.93 -8.53
CA GLY A 124 -0.24 19.60 -7.29
C GLY A 124 0.48 18.99 -6.09
N TYR A 125 -0.26 18.64 -5.06
CA TYR A 125 0.27 18.14 -3.78
C TYR A 125 0.46 16.62 -3.75
N VAL A 126 0.82 16.05 -4.88
CA VAL A 126 1.26 14.65 -4.99
C VAL A 126 2.74 14.58 -4.67
N GLY A 127 3.11 13.68 -3.75
CA GLY A 127 4.48 13.54 -3.27
C GLY A 127 5.17 12.24 -3.69
N ASN A 128 6.50 12.30 -3.69
CA ASN A 128 7.37 11.13 -3.60
C ASN A 128 7.89 11.01 -2.17
N VAL A 129 8.09 9.79 -1.69
CA VAL A 129 8.69 9.52 -0.38
C VAL A 129 10.17 9.88 -0.42
N VAL A 130 10.64 10.59 0.60
CA VAL A 130 12.05 10.94 0.77
C VAL A 130 12.65 10.35 2.04
N LYS A 131 11.79 10.02 3.03
CA LYS A 131 12.23 9.37 4.26
C LYS A 131 11.08 8.54 4.84
N VAL A 132 11.43 7.36 5.36
CA VAL A 132 10.57 6.53 6.22
C VAL A 132 11.25 6.39 7.57
N ASP A 133 10.53 6.69 8.66
CA ASP A 133 10.96 6.44 10.04
C ASP A 133 10.13 5.28 10.60
N GLN A 134 10.73 4.11 10.65
CA GLN A 134 10.04 2.87 11.03
C GLN A 134 9.78 2.73 12.55
N SER A 135 10.26 3.65 13.38
CA SER A 135 10.22 3.52 14.86
C SER A 135 8.81 3.23 15.39
N LEU A 136 7.80 3.97 14.88
CA LEU A 136 6.42 3.76 15.29
C LEU A 136 5.90 2.38 14.86
N LEU A 137 6.25 1.91 13.65
CA LEU A 137 5.83 0.59 13.16
C LEU A 137 6.43 -0.53 14.01
N THR A 138 7.69 -0.42 14.35
CA THR A 138 8.38 -1.39 15.22
C THR A 138 7.64 -1.54 16.55
N VAL A 139 7.36 -0.43 17.23
CA VAL A 139 6.63 -0.44 18.52
C VAL A 139 5.24 -1.08 18.40
N LEU A 140 4.49 -0.74 17.35
CA LEU A 140 3.15 -1.29 17.14
C LEU A 140 3.18 -2.80 16.87
N LEU A 141 4.09 -3.24 15.98
CA LEU A 141 4.25 -4.64 15.64
C LEU A 141 4.69 -5.47 16.84
N GLU A 142 5.71 -5.03 17.61
CA GLU A 142 6.17 -5.70 18.82
C GLU A 142 5.09 -5.77 19.90
N SER A 143 4.18 -4.81 19.92
CA SER A 143 3.00 -4.81 20.79
C SER A 143 1.86 -5.70 20.28
N GLY A 144 2.05 -6.39 19.14
CA GLY A 144 1.08 -7.30 18.53
C GLY A 144 -0.09 -6.60 17.84
N PHE A 145 0.08 -5.33 17.45
CA PHE A 145 -0.90 -4.62 16.62
C PHE A 145 -0.61 -4.79 15.13
N VAL A 146 -1.67 -4.72 14.31
CA VAL A 146 -1.58 -4.54 12.86
C VAL A 146 -1.70 -3.04 12.57
N PRO A 147 -0.61 -2.35 12.16
CA PRO A 147 -0.69 -0.98 11.69
C PRO A 147 -1.47 -0.92 10.37
N VAL A 148 -2.47 -0.04 10.29
CA VAL A 148 -3.25 0.24 9.08
C VAL A 148 -2.95 1.67 8.63
N ILE A 149 -2.28 1.83 7.50
CA ILE A 149 -1.67 3.08 7.08
C ILE A 149 -2.45 3.71 5.94
N ALA A 150 -2.93 4.94 6.16
CA ALA A 150 -3.53 5.77 5.13
C ALA A 150 -2.44 6.48 4.30
N PRO A 151 -2.62 6.65 2.98
CA PRO A 151 -1.60 7.18 2.08
C PRO A 151 -1.53 8.72 2.09
N VAL A 152 -1.43 9.29 3.27
CA VAL A 152 -1.17 10.71 3.54
C VAL A 152 0.13 10.82 4.29
N SER A 153 1.02 11.70 3.88
CA SER A 153 2.35 11.87 4.48
C SER A 153 2.61 13.31 4.92
N LEU A 154 3.65 13.50 5.72
CA LEU A 154 4.21 14.83 5.96
C LEU A 154 4.92 15.33 4.71
N HIS A 155 4.75 16.61 4.41
CA HIS A 155 5.70 17.32 3.56
C HIS A 155 7.00 17.51 4.34
N ALA A 156 8.15 17.24 3.71
CA ALA A 156 9.45 17.30 4.37
C ALA A 156 9.66 18.63 5.10
N PHE A 157 10.39 18.59 6.22
CA PHE A 157 10.52 19.76 7.12
C PHE A 157 11.24 20.94 6.49
N ASP A 158 12.02 20.73 5.42
CA ASP A 158 12.69 21.76 4.62
C ASP A 158 11.81 22.34 3.50
N ARG A 159 10.50 22.08 3.52
CA ARG A 159 9.55 22.60 2.52
C ARG A 159 9.47 24.12 2.55
N PRO A 160 9.07 24.78 1.43
CA PRO A 160 8.72 26.20 1.42
C PRO A 160 7.59 26.52 2.42
N GLU A 161 7.68 27.63 3.14
CA GLU A 161 6.76 27.99 4.21
C GLU A 161 5.29 28.05 3.77
N ALA A 162 5.03 28.53 2.56
CA ALA A 162 3.67 28.59 1.98
C ALA A 162 3.12 27.23 1.52
N SER A 163 3.92 26.18 1.53
CA SER A 163 3.50 24.85 1.11
C SER A 163 2.67 24.14 2.19
N PRO A 164 1.71 23.27 1.81
CA PRO A 164 0.93 22.50 2.80
C PRO A 164 1.83 21.59 3.62
N LEU A 165 1.37 21.25 4.83
CA LEU A 165 2.05 20.31 5.73
C LEU A 165 1.93 18.86 5.24
N LEU A 166 0.91 18.56 4.45
CA LEU A 166 0.53 17.21 4.04
C LEU A 166 0.72 17.02 2.53
N LEU A 167 0.95 15.77 2.13
CA LEU A 167 1.00 15.34 0.74
C LEU A 167 0.16 14.07 0.55
N ASN A 168 -0.47 13.97 -0.61
CA ASN A 168 -1.05 12.73 -1.11
C ASN A 168 0.04 11.90 -1.78
N ILE A 169 0.24 10.68 -1.36
CA ILE A 169 1.19 9.75 -1.99
C ILE A 169 0.46 8.49 -2.41
N ASN A 170 0.80 7.95 -3.57
CA ASN A 170 0.20 6.71 -4.06
C ASN A 170 0.42 5.57 -3.05
N GLY A 171 -0.66 4.81 -2.75
CA GLY A 171 -0.61 3.73 -1.76
C GLY A 171 0.34 2.58 -2.12
N ASP A 172 0.50 2.27 -3.42
CA ASP A 172 1.46 1.25 -3.86
C ASP A 172 2.91 1.72 -3.58
N THR A 173 3.18 3.02 -3.81
CA THR A 173 4.47 3.66 -3.49
C THR A 173 4.76 3.61 -1.99
N ILE A 174 3.79 3.99 -1.15
CA ILE A 174 3.94 3.94 0.32
C ILE A 174 4.21 2.51 0.78
N ALA A 175 3.47 1.54 0.28
CA ALA A 175 3.65 0.15 0.66
C ALA A 175 5.05 -0.37 0.31
N ALA A 176 5.56 0.00 -0.86
CA ALA A 176 6.91 -0.37 -1.30
C ALA A 176 8.01 0.29 -0.45
N GLU A 177 7.88 1.58 -0.17
CA GLU A 177 8.86 2.32 0.65
C GLU A 177 8.88 1.82 2.11
N ILE A 178 7.71 1.48 2.67
CA ILE A 178 7.62 0.85 3.99
C ILE A 178 8.28 -0.53 3.95
N ALA A 179 7.93 -1.39 2.97
CA ALA A 179 8.49 -2.74 2.85
C ALA A 179 10.03 -2.69 2.78
N ALA A 180 10.55 -1.76 1.99
CA ALA A 180 11.99 -1.53 1.87
C ALA A 180 12.62 -1.06 3.19
N ALA A 181 11.98 -0.12 3.90
CA ALA A 181 12.54 0.48 5.12
C ALA A 181 12.56 -0.50 6.30
N ILE A 182 11.52 -1.33 6.46
CA ILE A 182 11.42 -2.29 7.56
C ILE A 182 12.08 -3.65 7.27
N GLY A 183 12.63 -3.84 6.06
CA GLY A 183 13.20 -5.11 5.64
C GLY A 183 12.15 -6.23 5.60
N ALA A 184 11.00 -5.96 4.97
CA ALA A 184 9.91 -6.93 4.87
C ALA A 184 10.34 -8.18 4.08
N ASP A 185 9.83 -9.35 4.46
CA ASP A 185 9.97 -10.58 3.69
C ASP A 185 9.16 -10.49 2.38
N LYS A 186 7.94 -10.00 2.50
CA LYS A 186 7.01 -9.97 1.36
C LYS A 186 6.23 -8.66 1.30
N LEU A 187 6.10 -8.11 0.08
CA LEU A 187 5.11 -7.10 -0.26
C LEU A 187 4.01 -7.75 -1.10
N ILE A 188 2.76 -7.72 -0.64
CA ILE A 188 1.61 -8.26 -1.38
C ILE A 188 0.74 -7.09 -1.83
N LEU A 189 0.55 -6.94 -3.14
CA LEU A 189 -0.38 -5.99 -3.72
C LEU A 189 -1.69 -6.68 -4.07
N LEU A 190 -2.71 -6.51 -3.24
CA LEU A 190 -4.08 -6.95 -3.53
C LEU A 190 -4.71 -5.97 -4.52
N THR A 191 -5.16 -6.49 -5.64
CA THR A 191 -5.66 -5.68 -6.76
C THR A 191 -6.90 -6.35 -7.38
N ASP A 192 -7.45 -5.77 -8.43
CA ASP A 192 -8.58 -6.29 -9.22
C ASP A 192 -8.15 -7.09 -10.46
N VAL A 193 -6.87 -7.40 -10.56
CA VAL A 193 -6.31 -8.24 -11.62
C VAL A 193 -5.50 -9.38 -11.01
N ASN A 194 -5.42 -10.52 -11.72
CA ASN A 194 -4.75 -11.73 -11.24
C ASN A 194 -3.22 -11.72 -11.42
N GLY A 195 -2.63 -10.58 -11.80
CA GLY A 195 -1.19 -10.42 -11.99
C GLY A 195 -0.85 -9.66 -13.26
N ILE A 196 0.38 -9.79 -13.73
CA ILE A 196 0.90 -9.17 -14.96
C ILE A 196 0.76 -10.16 -16.12
N HIS A 197 0.30 -9.67 -17.27
CA HIS A 197 0.13 -10.48 -18.49
C HIS A 197 1.10 -10.03 -19.56
N ASP A 198 1.49 -10.96 -20.44
CA ASP A 198 2.22 -10.66 -21.66
C ASP A 198 1.28 -10.10 -22.76
N GLU A 199 1.85 -9.77 -23.92
CA GLU A 199 1.11 -9.27 -25.08
C GLU A 199 0.03 -10.26 -25.59
N SER A 200 0.19 -11.54 -25.30
CA SER A 200 -0.77 -12.60 -25.63
C SER A 200 -1.82 -12.84 -24.53
N SER A 201 -1.91 -11.94 -23.54
CA SER A 201 -2.80 -12.04 -22.37
C SER A 201 -2.55 -13.28 -21.49
N ARG A 202 -1.36 -13.87 -21.53
CA ARG A 202 -0.98 -14.98 -20.65
C ARG A 202 -0.38 -14.39 -19.35
N LEU A 203 -0.81 -14.94 -18.21
CA LEU A 203 -0.26 -14.56 -16.91
C LEU A 203 1.23 -14.92 -16.84
N LEU A 204 2.03 -13.97 -16.37
CA LEU A 204 3.45 -14.14 -16.08
C LEU A 204 3.61 -14.47 -14.59
N PRO A 205 3.83 -15.73 -14.20
CA PRO A 205 3.78 -16.13 -12.79
C PRO A 205 4.99 -15.65 -11.98
N CYS A 206 6.13 -15.48 -12.64
CA CYS A 206 7.36 -15.01 -12.01
C CYS A 206 8.14 -14.13 -12.97
N LEU A 207 8.70 -13.04 -12.44
CA LEU A 207 9.54 -12.10 -13.18
C LEU A 207 10.76 -11.73 -12.34
N SER A 208 11.89 -11.60 -13.01
CA SER A 208 13.03 -10.86 -12.47
C SER A 208 12.76 -9.35 -12.53
N PRO A 209 13.50 -8.52 -11.77
CA PRO A 209 13.40 -7.07 -11.88
C PRO A 209 13.66 -6.57 -13.31
N THR A 210 14.64 -7.12 -14.00
CA THR A 210 14.98 -6.74 -15.39
C THR A 210 13.83 -7.03 -16.37
N GLU A 211 13.14 -8.19 -16.23
CA GLU A 211 11.97 -8.50 -17.05
C GLU A 211 10.80 -7.58 -16.74
N ALA A 212 10.58 -7.24 -15.46
CA ALA A 212 9.55 -6.29 -15.06
C ALA A 212 9.83 -4.85 -15.59
N GLU A 213 11.09 -4.40 -15.60
CA GLU A 213 11.51 -3.14 -16.24
C GLU A 213 11.26 -3.15 -17.75
N ALA A 214 11.56 -4.27 -18.41
CA ALA A 214 11.31 -4.42 -19.85
C ALA A 214 9.81 -4.31 -20.19
N LEU A 215 8.93 -4.85 -19.37
CA LEU A 215 7.46 -4.72 -19.53
C LEU A 215 6.97 -3.28 -19.37
N LEU A 216 7.61 -2.47 -18.50
CA LEU A 216 7.34 -1.04 -18.41
C LEU A 216 7.83 -0.29 -19.64
N ALA A 217 9.05 -0.60 -20.12
CA ALA A 217 9.67 0.07 -21.25
C ALA A 217 8.95 -0.22 -22.57
N SER A 218 8.44 -1.45 -22.77
CA SER A 218 7.67 -1.86 -23.95
C SER A 218 6.22 -1.36 -23.95
N GLY A 219 5.72 -0.85 -22.82
CA GLY A 219 4.34 -0.41 -22.68
C GLY A 219 3.31 -1.54 -22.46
N VAL A 220 3.75 -2.79 -22.34
CA VAL A 220 2.89 -3.93 -21.97
C VAL A 220 2.26 -3.71 -20.61
N ALA A 221 3.06 -3.27 -19.63
CA ALA A 221 2.52 -2.79 -18.36
C ALA A 221 2.02 -1.34 -18.54
N SER A 222 0.72 -1.12 -18.53
CA SER A 222 0.08 0.17 -18.82
C SER A 222 -0.92 0.60 -17.73
N GLY A 223 -1.35 1.86 -17.77
CA GLY A 223 -2.36 2.41 -16.87
C GLY A 223 -2.07 2.17 -15.39
N GLY A 224 -3.04 1.61 -14.66
CA GLY A 224 -2.93 1.31 -13.23
C GLY A 224 -1.90 0.22 -12.87
N MET A 225 -1.35 -0.52 -13.86
CA MET A 225 -0.29 -1.50 -13.63
C MET A 225 1.09 -0.83 -13.46
N ILE A 226 1.31 0.32 -14.09
CA ILE A 226 2.59 1.06 -14.00
C ILE A 226 3.01 1.33 -12.55
N PRO A 227 2.19 1.96 -11.70
CA PRO A 227 2.58 2.20 -10.31
C PRO A 227 2.81 0.90 -9.51
N LYS A 228 2.11 -0.19 -9.82
CA LYS A 228 2.27 -1.48 -9.15
C LYS A 228 3.61 -2.14 -9.47
N VAL A 229 3.97 -2.19 -10.74
CA VAL A 229 5.26 -2.74 -11.17
C VAL A 229 6.42 -1.89 -10.60
N LYS A 230 6.31 -0.55 -10.64
CA LYS A 230 7.30 0.34 -10.02
C LYS A 230 7.43 0.11 -8.50
N ALA A 231 6.32 -0.11 -7.81
CA ALA A 231 6.31 -0.43 -6.38
C ALA A 231 7.03 -1.77 -6.11
N CYS A 232 6.72 -2.81 -6.88
CA CYS A 232 7.43 -4.08 -6.76
C CYS A 232 8.94 -3.94 -7.00
N LEU A 233 9.35 -3.26 -8.07
CA LEU A 233 10.76 -2.98 -8.36
C LEU A 233 11.44 -2.25 -7.20
N ARG A 234 10.77 -1.26 -6.62
CA ARG A 234 11.30 -0.53 -5.45
C ARG A 234 11.45 -1.43 -4.23
N ALA A 235 10.47 -2.28 -3.94
CA ALA A 235 10.52 -3.20 -2.80
C ALA A 235 11.66 -4.21 -2.93
N VAL A 236 11.84 -4.82 -4.10
CA VAL A 236 12.86 -5.84 -4.33
C VAL A 236 14.28 -5.28 -4.50
N SER A 237 14.43 -3.97 -4.75
CA SER A 237 15.75 -3.35 -4.94
C SER A 237 16.55 -3.17 -3.65
N SER A 238 15.92 -3.22 -2.49
CA SER A 238 16.55 -2.83 -1.21
C SER A 238 16.92 -4.00 -0.30
N THR A 239 16.29 -5.17 -0.46
CA THR A 239 16.48 -6.34 0.42
C THR A 239 16.13 -7.64 -0.32
N ALA A 240 16.13 -8.77 0.41
CA ALA A 240 15.60 -10.06 -0.06
C ALA A 240 14.07 -10.09 -0.19
N THR A 241 13.40 -8.94 -0.20
CA THR A 241 11.94 -8.83 -0.29
C THR A 241 11.40 -9.43 -1.59
N THR A 242 10.36 -10.23 -1.48
CA THR A 242 9.57 -10.70 -2.63
C THR A 242 8.35 -9.80 -2.80
N CYS A 243 8.05 -9.38 -4.02
CA CYS A 243 6.82 -8.62 -4.30
C CYS A 243 5.84 -9.48 -5.11
N VAL A 244 4.56 -9.50 -4.69
CA VAL A 244 3.53 -10.32 -5.34
C VAL A 244 2.31 -9.45 -5.67
N ILE A 245 1.80 -9.59 -6.90
CA ILE A 245 0.55 -8.96 -7.37
C ILE A 245 -0.49 -10.05 -7.54
N ILE A 246 -1.60 -9.96 -6.80
CA ILE A 246 -2.68 -10.96 -6.81
C ILE A 246 -4.06 -10.34 -6.89
N ASP A 247 -5.04 -11.12 -7.37
CA ASP A 247 -6.45 -10.73 -7.36
C ASP A 247 -7.04 -10.87 -5.94
N GLY A 248 -7.20 -9.72 -5.26
CA GLY A 248 -7.76 -9.65 -3.92
C GLY A 248 -9.26 -9.97 -3.83
N ARG A 249 -9.98 -10.06 -4.98
CA ARG A 249 -11.40 -10.44 -5.01
C ARG A 249 -11.63 -11.94 -4.85
N ARG A 250 -10.57 -12.73 -5.01
CA ARG A 250 -10.63 -14.17 -4.74
C ARG A 250 -10.80 -14.39 -3.24
N LYS A 251 -11.68 -15.33 -2.91
CA LYS A 251 -11.89 -15.74 -1.52
C LYS A 251 -10.56 -16.25 -0.93
N HIS A 252 -10.20 -15.75 0.24
CA HIS A 252 -8.98 -16.07 0.98
C HIS A 252 -7.67 -15.87 0.19
N ALA A 253 -7.65 -14.91 -0.75
CA ALA A 253 -6.49 -14.65 -1.60
C ALA A 253 -5.22 -14.32 -0.81
N LEU A 254 -5.35 -13.52 0.25
CA LEU A 254 -4.23 -13.14 1.10
C LEU A 254 -3.72 -14.33 1.92
N LEU A 255 -4.61 -15.09 2.53
CA LEU A 255 -4.26 -16.26 3.34
C LEU A 255 -3.57 -17.32 2.49
N ASP A 256 -4.12 -17.63 1.30
CA ASP A 256 -3.54 -18.59 0.35
C ASP A 256 -2.14 -18.16 -0.08
N GLU A 257 -1.95 -16.87 -0.44
CA GLU A 257 -0.65 -16.37 -0.86
C GLU A 257 0.41 -16.44 0.25
N VAL A 258 0.04 -16.19 1.50
CA VAL A 258 0.97 -16.25 2.64
C VAL A 258 1.31 -17.68 3.01
N THR A 259 0.37 -18.62 2.89
CA THR A 259 0.56 -20.01 3.32
C THR A 259 1.10 -20.93 2.23
N ALA A 260 0.63 -20.79 1.00
CA ALA A 260 0.97 -21.67 -0.13
C ALA A 260 1.76 -20.94 -1.24
N GLY A 261 1.50 -19.65 -1.44
CA GLY A 261 2.10 -18.87 -2.51
C GLY A 261 1.56 -19.19 -3.91
N GLY A 262 2.08 -18.50 -4.93
CA GLY A 262 1.85 -18.86 -6.33
C GLY A 262 0.54 -18.40 -6.95
N SER A 263 -0.16 -17.45 -6.33
CA SER A 263 -1.50 -17.04 -6.77
C SER A 263 -1.54 -15.79 -7.69
N GLY A 264 -0.44 -15.44 -8.32
CA GLY A 264 -0.40 -14.25 -9.20
C GLY A 264 0.92 -14.08 -9.89
N THR A 265 1.42 -12.84 -9.97
CA THR A 265 2.78 -12.54 -10.46
C THR A 265 3.70 -12.23 -9.31
N THR A 266 4.76 -12.99 -9.18
CA THR A 266 5.85 -12.76 -8.22
C THR A 266 7.01 -12.04 -8.90
N ILE A 267 7.48 -10.93 -8.36
CA ILE A 267 8.71 -10.26 -8.74
C ILE A 267 9.73 -10.47 -7.62
N LYS A 268 10.89 -11.06 -7.96
CA LYS A 268 11.96 -11.35 -7.01
C LYS A 268 13.32 -11.33 -7.67
N ASN A 269 14.37 -11.06 -6.90
CA ASN A 269 15.72 -11.25 -7.37
C ASN A 269 15.95 -12.74 -7.65
N THR A 270 16.30 -13.07 -8.89
CA THR A 270 16.81 -14.39 -9.25
C THR A 270 18.31 -14.35 -8.94
N GLY A 271 18.70 -15.01 -7.85
CA GLY A 271 20.11 -15.17 -7.46
C GLY A 271 20.91 -15.93 -8.50
#